data_2d1721cc7e6a083ea35499731afc9e50
#
_entry.id   2d1721cc7e6a083ea35499731afc9e50
#
_cell.length_a   1.000
_cell.length_b   1.000
_cell.length_c   1.000
_cell.angle_alpha   90.00
_cell.angle_beta   90.00
_cell.angle_gamma   90.00
#
_symmetry.space_group_name_H-M   'P 1'
#
loop_
_entity.id
_entity.type
_entity.pdbx_description
1 polymer ?
#
loop_
_entity_poly.entity_id
_entity_poly.type
_entity_poly.pdbx_seq_one_letter_code
_entity_poly.pdbx_strand_id
1 'polypeptide(L)'
;MDLTATVYLPAGYDKAKEGLLPVLMWAYPREYKSKAEASQVRGSQYMFTNINYGSPVYWVLRGYCVMENVEMPIVSTSEGAEPNDDFIEQLTMNAEAAVKVISEMGVGDPNRVAVGGHSYGAFMTANLLTHTKLFKAGIARSGAYNRTLTPFGFQTETRTYWEVPEIYNAMSPFMSADKLHGALLIIHGEMDNNSGTFPIQSERLFSALKGHGAIARYVVLPYESHGYAAKENILHLLYECDLWLDRYVKNAKK
;
A
#
# COMPACT_ATOMS: atom_id res chain seq x y z
N MET A 1 8.98 -10.74 -15.98
CA MET A 1 8.53 -9.42 -16.45
C MET A 1 9.31 -8.38 -15.69
N ASP A 2 9.84 -7.37 -16.35
CA ASP A 2 10.56 -6.28 -15.69
C ASP A 2 9.55 -5.34 -15.05
N LEU A 3 9.82 -4.92 -13.83
CA LEU A 3 9.01 -3.97 -13.07
C LEU A 3 9.80 -2.68 -12.87
N THR A 4 9.11 -1.55 -12.81
CA THR A 4 9.74 -0.25 -12.63
C THR A 4 9.23 0.45 -11.37
N ALA A 5 10.05 1.39 -10.87
CA ALA A 5 9.71 2.32 -9.81
C ALA A 5 10.53 3.59 -9.96
N THR A 6 10.04 4.70 -9.42
CA THR A 6 10.84 5.92 -9.29
C THR A 6 11.40 6.00 -7.87
N VAL A 7 12.73 6.13 -7.76
CA VAL A 7 13.41 6.23 -6.47
C VAL A 7 13.86 7.67 -6.24
N TYR A 8 13.45 8.23 -5.12
CA TYR A 8 13.86 9.56 -4.66
C TYR A 8 14.75 9.44 -3.42
N LEU A 9 15.86 10.13 -3.42
CA LEU A 9 16.80 10.21 -2.30
C LEU A 9 16.84 11.63 -1.73
N PRO A 10 17.18 11.81 -0.43
CA PRO A 10 17.42 13.12 0.13
C PRO A 10 18.48 13.90 -0.65
N ALA A 11 18.27 15.20 -0.80
CA ALA A 11 19.25 16.05 -1.49
C ALA A 11 20.60 16.01 -0.76
N GLY A 12 21.66 15.73 -1.54
CA GLY A 12 23.01 15.63 -0.98
C GLY A 12 23.31 14.34 -0.21
N TYR A 13 22.43 13.33 -0.29
CA TYR A 13 22.65 12.04 0.36
C TYR A 13 24.01 11.45 -0.01
N ASP A 14 24.78 11.11 1.02
CA ASP A 14 26.08 10.46 0.90
C ASP A 14 26.09 9.18 1.74
N LYS A 15 26.03 8.04 1.06
CA LYS A 15 26.00 6.72 1.71
C LYS A 15 27.13 6.49 2.68
N ALA A 16 28.32 7.03 2.38
CA ALA A 16 29.49 6.85 3.26
C ALA A 16 29.32 7.55 4.62
N LYS A 17 28.54 8.61 4.66
CA LYS A 17 28.27 9.40 5.88
C LYS A 17 26.99 8.99 6.59
N GLU A 18 25.93 8.71 5.82
CA GLU A 18 24.58 8.53 6.35
C GLU A 18 24.17 7.05 6.46
N GLY A 19 24.89 6.15 5.77
CA GLY A 19 24.56 4.73 5.72
C GLY A 19 23.29 4.46 4.91
N LEU A 20 22.65 3.31 5.16
CA LEU A 20 21.39 2.94 4.51
C LEU A 20 20.21 3.74 5.10
N LEU A 21 19.33 4.21 4.23
CA LEU A 21 18.15 5.00 4.59
C LEU A 21 16.95 4.12 4.94
N PRO A 22 16.04 4.56 5.82
CA PRO A 22 14.71 3.98 5.92
C PRO A 22 13.98 4.18 4.58
N VAL A 23 13.13 3.22 4.21
CA VAL A 23 12.45 3.21 2.91
C VAL A 23 10.94 3.39 3.10
N LEU A 24 10.33 4.23 2.27
CA LEU A 24 8.89 4.29 2.08
C LEU A 24 8.55 3.85 0.65
N MET A 25 7.90 2.70 0.51
CA MET A 25 7.38 2.20 -0.76
C MET A 25 5.92 2.62 -0.91
N TRP A 26 5.57 3.21 -2.06
CA TRP A 26 4.20 3.63 -2.37
C TRP A 26 3.75 3.04 -3.69
N ALA A 27 2.64 2.29 -3.66
CA ALA A 27 2.20 1.53 -4.82
C ALA A 27 0.66 1.46 -4.94
N TYR A 28 0.22 1.06 -6.11
CA TYR A 28 -1.16 0.79 -6.43
C TYR A 28 -1.20 -0.40 -7.40
N PRO A 29 -1.67 -1.59 -6.98
CA PRO A 29 -1.71 -2.76 -7.85
C PRO A 29 -2.65 -2.55 -9.03
N ARG A 30 -2.34 -3.20 -10.15
CA ARG A 30 -3.17 -3.19 -11.35
C ARG A 30 -3.29 -4.60 -11.90
N GLU A 31 -4.48 -4.96 -12.27
CA GLU A 31 -4.84 -6.26 -12.81
C GLU A 31 -4.85 -6.23 -14.33
N TYR A 32 -4.33 -7.27 -14.98
CA TYR A 32 -4.20 -7.39 -16.42
C TYR A 32 -4.51 -8.80 -16.89
N LYS A 33 -5.16 -8.92 -18.05
CA LYS A 33 -5.46 -10.21 -18.67
C LYS A 33 -4.23 -10.90 -19.27
N SER A 34 -3.13 -10.17 -19.48
CA SER A 34 -1.90 -10.74 -20.01
C SER A 34 -0.64 -9.95 -19.60
N LYS A 35 0.52 -10.62 -19.66
CA LYS A 35 1.83 -9.97 -19.48
C LYS A 35 2.10 -8.90 -20.54
N ALA A 36 1.63 -9.11 -21.77
CA ALA A 36 1.80 -8.13 -22.86
C ALA A 36 1.04 -6.85 -22.57
N GLU A 37 -0.16 -6.93 -21.99
CA GLU A 37 -0.93 -5.78 -21.57
C GLU A 37 -0.25 -5.05 -20.39
N ALA A 38 0.22 -5.79 -19.40
CA ALA A 38 0.92 -5.24 -18.24
C ALA A 38 2.25 -4.54 -18.61
N SER A 39 2.93 -5.01 -19.66
CA SER A 39 4.21 -4.46 -20.12
C SER A 39 4.07 -3.21 -21.00
N GLN A 40 2.86 -2.74 -21.27
CA GLN A 40 2.67 -1.52 -22.07
C GLN A 40 3.07 -0.29 -21.27
N VAL A 41 3.96 0.53 -21.82
CA VAL A 41 4.35 1.82 -21.24
C VAL A 41 3.15 2.76 -21.23
N ARG A 42 2.76 3.20 -20.05
CA ARG A 42 1.62 4.11 -19.84
C ARG A 42 2.15 5.43 -19.26
N GLY A 43 2.30 6.41 -20.06
CA GLY A 43 2.75 7.74 -19.65
C GLY A 43 4.01 8.19 -20.37
N SER A 44 4.45 9.39 -20.05
CA SER A 44 5.62 10.01 -20.64
C SER A 44 6.74 10.17 -19.61
N GLN A 45 7.96 9.81 -19.97
CA GLN A 45 9.16 10.08 -19.17
C GLN A 45 9.46 11.60 -19.04
N TYR A 46 8.78 12.42 -19.81
CA TYR A 46 8.94 13.89 -19.80
C TYR A 46 7.85 14.62 -19.00
N MET A 47 7.03 13.90 -18.22
CA MET A 47 6.06 14.51 -17.32
C MET A 47 6.76 15.19 -16.15
N PHE A 48 6.31 16.39 -15.81
CA PHE A 48 6.73 17.04 -14.57
C PHE A 48 6.15 16.28 -13.36
N THR A 49 6.97 16.09 -12.34
CA THR A 49 6.51 15.56 -11.05
C THR A 49 5.57 16.58 -10.40
N ASN A 50 4.33 16.18 -10.17
CA ASN A 50 3.36 16.99 -9.44
C ASN A 50 3.24 16.47 -8.01
N ILE A 51 3.80 17.22 -7.06
CA ILE A 51 3.75 16.88 -5.65
C ILE A 51 2.50 17.51 -5.04
N ASN A 52 1.54 16.67 -4.66
CA ASN A 52 0.35 17.06 -3.92
C ASN A 52 0.33 16.38 -2.54
N TYR A 53 -0.69 16.63 -1.72
CA TYR A 53 -0.80 16.04 -0.37
C TYR A 53 -0.74 14.51 -0.35
N GLY A 54 -1.08 13.87 -1.44
CA GLY A 54 -1.07 12.42 -1.60
C GLY A 54 0.30 11.83 -1.91
N SER A 55 1.25 12.65 -2.35
CA SER A 55 2.57 12.17 -2.75
C SER A 55 3.41 11.69 -1.57
N PRO A 56 4.05 10.52 -1.68
CA PRO A 56 4.99 10.05 -0.67
C PRO A 56 6.32 10.80 -0.69
N VAL A 57 6.60 11.59 -1.72
CA VAL A 57 7.89 12.27 -1.93
C VAL A 57 8.22 13.25 -0.80
N TYR A 58 7.24 13.74 -0.05
CA TYR A 58 7.48 14.58 1.14
C TYR A 58 8.44 13.95 2.16
N TRP A 59 8.44 12.64 2.29
CA TRP A 59 9.29 11.94 3.27
C TRP A 59 10.76 11.90 2.89
N VAL A 60 11.12 12.28 1.66
CA VAL A 60 12.52 12.56 1.29
C VAL A 60 13.11 13.65 2.21
N LEU A 61 12.32 14.69 2.55
CA LEU A 61 12.72 15.76 3.48
C LEU A 61 12.88 15.28 4.93
N ARG A 62 12.33 14.11 5.24
CA ARG A 62 12.45 13.45 6.55
C ARG A 62 13.56 12.39 6.59
N GLY A 63 14.36 12.29 5.51
CA GLY A 63 15.49 11.38 5.42
C GLY A 63 15.11 9.96 5.00
N TYR A 64 14.02 9.80 4.26
CA TYR A 64 13.63 8.52 3.66
C TYR A 64 14.13 8.40 2.23
N CYS A 65 14.53 7.19 1.85
CA CYS A 65 14.49 6.76 0.46
C CYS A 65 13.03 6.46 0.10
N VAL A 66 12.49 7.15 -0.89
CA VAL A 66 11.08 6.97 -1.31
C VAL A 66 11.04 6.25 -2.65
N MET A 67 10.31 5.14 -2.69
CA MET A 67 9.97 4.42 -3.92
C MET A 67 8.52 4.77 -4.29
N GLU A 68 8.33 5.55 -5.33
CA GLU A 68 7.02 5.96 -5.83
C GLU A 68 6.68 5.23 -7.12
N ASN A 69 5.38 5.04 -7.36
CA ASN A 69 4.87 4.34 -8.55
C ASN A 69 5.51 2.96 -8.74
N VAL A 70 5.72 2.25 -7.64
CA VAL A 70 6.22 0.87 -7.72
C VAL A 70 5.18 0.02 -8.44
N GLU A 71 5.57 -0.55 -9.56
CA GLU A 71 4.67 -1.41 -10.34
C GLU A 71 4.36 -2.69 -9.57
N MET A 72 3.06 -2.98 -9.45
CA MET A 72 2.50 -4.14 -8.78
C MET A 72 1.48 -4.82 -9.71
N PRO A 73 1.92 -5.35 -10.88
CA PRO A 73 1.01 -6.00 -11.80
C PRO A 73 0.54 -7.34 -11.27
N ILE A 74 -0.74 -7.59 -11.43
CA ILE A 74 -1.39 -8.88 -11.21
C ILE A 74 -1.88 -9.33 -12.57
N VAL A 75 -1.37 -10.45 -13.07
CA VAL A 75 -1.61 -10.90 -14.44
C VAL A 75 -2.21 -12.30 -14.46
N SER A 76 -3.10 -12.57 -15.43
CA SER A 76 -3.57 -13.94 -15.65
C SER A 76 -2.39 -14.86 -15.99
N THR A 77 -2.33 -16.00 -15.33
CA THR A 77 -1.20 -16.94 -15.42
C THR A 77 -1.36 -17.94 -16.57
N SER A 78 -2.60 -18.16 -17.03
CA SER A 78 -2.91 -19.05 -18.15
C SER A 78 -4.16 -18.58 -18.89
N GLU A 79 -4.42 -19.17 -20.06
CA GLU A 79 -5.67 -18.93 -20.79
C GLU A 79 -6.87 -19.39 -19.96
N GLY A 80 -7.86 -18.50 -19.82
CA GLY A 80 -9.07 -18.73 -19.03
C GLY A 80 -8.93 -18.47 -17.53
N ALA A 81 -7.72 -18.21 -17.00
CA ALA A 81 -7.53 -17.76 -15.63
C ALA A 81 -7.82 -16.25 -15.49
N GLU A 82 -8.33 -15.86 -14.33
CA GLU A 82 -8.50 -14.45 -13.99
C GLU A 82 -7.27 -13.95 -13.22
N PRO A 83 -6.91 -12.64 -13.32
CA PRO A 83 -5.76 -12.09 -12.63
C PRO A 83 -5.79 -12.35 -11.12
N ASN A 84 -6.98 -12.29 -10.52
CA ASN A 84 -7.16 -12.40 -9.07
C ASN A 84 -7.06 -13.83 -8.53
N ASP A 85 -7.00 -14.85 -9.38
CA ASP A 85 -6.86 -16.24 -8.93
C ASP A 85 -5.57 -16.46 -8.11
N ASP A 86 -4.49 -15.72 -8.44
CA ASP A 86 -3.20 -15.76 -7.75
C ASP A 86 -2.79 -14.38 -7.16
N PHE A 87 -3.78 -13.55 -6.78
CA PHE A 87 -3.53 -12.15 -6.37
C PHE A 87 -2.47 -12.03 -5.27
N ILE A 88 -2.63 -12.76 -4.17
CA ILE A 88 -1.76 -12.64 -2.98
C ILE A 88 -0.34 -13.09 -3.31
N GLU A 89 -0.19 -14.18 -4.05
CA GLU A 89 1.10 -14.70 -4.45
C GLU A 89 1.86 -13.69 -5.32
N GLN A 90 1.22 -13.19 -6.37
CA GLN A 90 1.83 -12.21 -7.27
C GLN A 90 2.13 -10.89 -6.56
N LEU A 91 1.24 -10.41 -5.71
CA LEU A 91 1.45 -9.21 -4.92
C LEU A 91 2.68 -9.35 -4.03
N THR A 92 2.83 -10.49 -3.36
CA THR A 92 3.96 -10.80 -2.49
C THR A 92 5.27 -10.83 -3.27
N MET A 93 5.30 -11.54 -4.40
CA MET A 93 6.48 -11.62 -5.28
C MET A 93 6.92 -10.22 -5.78
N ASN A 94 5.98 -9.37 -6.17
CA ASN A 94 6.27 -8.01 -6.60
C ASN A 94 6.89 -7.17 -5.47
N ALA A 95 6.35 -7.28 -4.26
CA ALA A 95 6.88 -6.60 -3.09
C ALA A 95 8.28 -7.08 -2.70
N GLU A 96 8.53 -8.39 -2.74
CA GLU A 96 9.86 -8.98 -2.50
C GLU A 96 10.88 -8.47 -3.52
N ALA A 97 10.52 -8.43 -4.79
CA ALA A 97 11.38 -7.90 -5.84
C ALA A 97 11.73 -6.41 -5.60
N ALA A 98 10.75 -5.59 -5.22
CA ALA A 98 10.98 -4.18 -4.93
C ALA A 98 11.92 -3.97 -3.73
N VAL A 99 11.69 -4.69 -2.61
CA VAL A 99 12.55 -4.60 -1.42
C VAL A 99 13.96 -5.13 -1.70
N LYS A 100 14.08 -6.18 -2.50
CA LYS A 100 15.38 -6.73 -2.92
C LYS A 100 16.18 -5.69 -3.72
N VAL A 101 15.57 -5.09 -4.74
CA VAL A 101 16.25 -4.12 -5.61
C VAL A 101 16.74 -2.91 -4.82
N ILE A 102 15.92 -2.31 -3.95
CA ILE A 102 16.35 -1.14 -3.17
C ILE A 102 17.49 -1.46 -2.19
N SER A 103 17.53 -2.69 -1.69
CA SER A 103 18.63 -3.19 -0.88
C SER A 103 19.91 -3.41 -1.72
N GLU A 104 19.80 -4.01 -2.90
CA GLU A 104 20.93 -4.26 -3.82
C GLU A 104 21.52 -2.96 -4.36
N MET A 105 20.71 -1.91 -4.59
CA MET A 105 21.20 -0.56 -4.89
C MET A 105 22.05 0.01 -3.74
N GLY A 106 21.94 -0.57 -2.55
CA GLY A 106 22.71 -0.20 -1.37
C GLY A 106 22.35 1.19 -0.84
N VAL A 107 21.13 1.64 -1.04
CA VAL A 107 20.62 2.93 -0.51
C VAL A 107 19.54 2.73 0.54
N GLY A 108 18.70 1.72 0.41
CA GLY A 108 17.64 1.39 1.37
C GLY A 108 18.04 0.30 2.36
N ASP A 109 17.61 0.45 3.61
CA ASP A 109 17.75 -0.58 4.65
C ASP A 109 16.56 -1.56 4.58
N PRO A 110 16.77 -2.83 4.19
CA PRO A 110 15.69 -3.81 4.08
C PRO A 110 15.02 -4.12 5.41
N ASN A 111 15.63 -3.75 6.54
CA ASN A 111 15.04 -3.90 7.87
C ASN A 111 14.23 -2.69 8.33
N ARG A 112 14.18 -1.63 7.55
CA ARG A 112 13.45 -0.40 7.85
C ARG A 112 12.62 0.06 6.65
N VAL A 113 11.73 -0.83 6.18
CA VAL A 113 10.84 -0.57 5.05
C VAL A 113 9.40 -0.38 5.53
N ALA A 114 8.78 0.70 5.09
CA ALA A 114 7.35 0.93 5.16
C ALA A 114 6.71 0.75 3.79
N VAL A 115 5.43 0.40 3.78
CA VAL A 115 4.59 0.38 2.58
C VAL A 115 3.36 1.26 2.77
N GLY A 116 2.89 1.90 1.72
CA GLY A 116 1.66 2.66 1.79
C GLY A 116 0.94 2.75 0.46
N GLY A 117 -0.30 3.18 0.55
CA GLY A 117 -1.15 3.39 -0.60
C GLY A 117 -2.50 3.99 -0.24
N HIS A 118 -3.21 4.42 -1.27
CA HIS A 118 -4.56 4.95 -1.19
C HIS A 118 -5.52 4.03 -1.95
N SER A 119 -6.75 3.89 -1.46
CA SER A 119 -7.78 3.09 -2.13
C SER A 119 -7.34 1.62 -2.32
N TYR A 120 -7.20 1.13 -3.54
CA TYR A 120 -6.68 -0.21 -3.82
C TYR A 120 -5.20 -0.38 -3.37
N GLY A 121 -4.43 0.71 -3.31
CA GLY A 121 -3.11 0.71 -2.68
C GLY A 121 -3.16 0.53 -1.16
N ALA A 122 -4.20 1.00 -0.48
CA ALA A 122 -4.41 0.73 0.95
C ALA A 122 -4.81 -0.74 1.20
N PHE A 123 -5.63 -1.30 0.34
CA PHE A 123 -5.94 -2.73 0.31
C PHE A 123 -4.68 -3.58 0.13
N MET A 124 -3.82 -3.24 -0.84
CA MET A 124 -2.50 -3.82 -1.01
C MET A 124 -1.66 -3.75 0.27
N THR A 125 -1.59 -2.55 0.87
CA THR A 125 -0.81 -2.31 2.10
C THR A 125 -1.21 -3.28 3.21
N ALA A 126 -2.51 -3.42 3.48
CA ALA A 126 -3.01 -4.33 4.49
C ALA A 126 -2.71 -5.80 4.15
N ASN A 127 -2.87 -6.20 2.89
CA ASN A 127 -2.51 -7.55 2.44
C ASN A 127 -1.01 -7.84 2.60
N LEU A 128 -0.14 -6.92 2.25
CA LEU A 128 1.30 -7.11 2.41
C LEU A 128 1.71 -7.27 3.88
N LEU A 129 1.06 -6.55 4.81
CA LEU A 129 1.32 -6.70 6.24
C LEU A 129 0.73 -7.98 6.84
N THR A 130 -0.31 -8.55 6.26
CA THR A 130 -0.91 -9.80 6.75
C THR A 130 -0.29 -11.06 6.12
N HIS A 131 0.38 -10.93 4.98
CA HIS A 131 0.93 -12.07 4.24
C HIS A 131 2.47 -12.09 4.16
N THR A 132 3.16 -11.01 4.57
CA THR A 132 4.63 -10.93 4.54
C THR A 132 5.20 -10.38 5.84
N LYS A 133 6.52 -10.51 6.01
CA LYS A 133 7.29 -9.85 7.09
C LYS A 133 8.25 -8.78 6.55
N LEU A 134 8.06 -8.35 5.32
CA LEU A 134 8.95 -7.40 4.64
C LEU A 134 8.90 -6.00 5.25
N PHE A 135 7.74 -5.62 5.83
CA PHE A 135 7.48 -4.25 6.21
C PHE A 135 7.36 -4.07 7.72
N LYS A 136 7.97 -3.01 8.25
CA LYS A 136 7.87 -2.61 9.66
C LYS A 136 6.59 -1.83 9.95
N ALA A 137 6.09 -1.08 8.97
CA ALA A 137 4.86 -0.33 9.10
C ALA A 137 4.12 -0.19 7.76
N GLY A 138 2.81 0.05 7.84
CA GLY A 138 1.95 0.38 6.72
C GLY A 138 1.17 1.66 6.96
N ILE A 139 0.90 2.39 5.85
CA ILE A 139 -0.02 3.53 5.80
C ILE A 139 -1.11 3.21 4.79
N ALA A 140 -2.32 2.96 5.25
CA ALA A 140 -3.46 2.55 4.44
C ALA A 140 -4.54 3.65 4.46
N ARG A 141 -4.74 4.33 3.31
CA ARG A 141 -5.69 5.45 3.20
C ARG A 141 -6.92 5.04 2.39
N SER A 142 -8.12 5.17 2.97
CA SER A 142 -9.43 4.94 2.34
C SER A 142 -9.50 3.62 1.56
N GLY A 143 -9.15 2.51 2.21
CA GLY A 143 -9.10 1.18 1.59
C GLY A 143 -10.36 0.36 1.78
N ALA A 144 -10.45 -0.74 1.03
CA ALA A 144 -11.45 -1.78 1.20
C ALA A 144 -10.75 -3.06 1.67
N TYR A 145 -11.05 -3.53 2.85
CA TYR A 145 -10.28 -4.60 3.50
C TYR A 145 -11.04 -5.91 3.65
N ASN A 146 -12.33 -5.89 3.36
CA ASN A 146 -13.18 -7.07 3.30
C ASN A 146 -13.98 -7.09 2.00
N ARG A 147 -13.58 -7.94 1.07
CA ARG A 147 -14.19 -8.02 -0.26
C ARG A 147 -15.58 -8.65 -0.25
N THR A 148 -15.95 -9.34 0.83
CA THR A 148 -17.33 -9.82 0.99
C THR A 148 -18.35 -8.67 1.08
N LEU A 149 -17.90 -7.45 1.38
CA LEU A 149 -18.71 -6.24 1.36
C LEU A 149 -18.82 -5.59 -0.04
N THR A 150 -18.11 -6.12 -1.03
CA THR A 150 -18.21 -5.73 -2.45
C THR A 150 -18.52 -6.97 -3.30
N PRO A 151 -19.65 -7.68 -3.05
CA PRO A 151 -19.86 -9.05 -3.51
C PRO A 151 -20.17 -9.19 -5.00
N PHE A 152 -20.34 -8.11 -5.73
CA PHE A 152 -20.64 -8.08 -7.17
C PHE A 152 -19.48 -7.56 -8.01
N GLY A 153 -18.24 -7.80 -7.55
CA GLY A 153 -17.03 -7.41 -8.26
C GLY A 153 -16.33 -6.18 -7.69
N PHE A 154 -15.08 -6.02 -8.05
CA PHE A 154 -14.21 -4.89 -7.71
C PHE A 154 -13.03 -4.85 -8.68
N GLN A 155 -12.57 -3.66 -9.04
CA GLN A 155 -11.50 -3.48 -10.03
C GLN A 155 -11.83 -4.24 -11.33
N THR A 156 -10.99 -5.19 -11.73
CA THR A 156 -11.23 -6.03 -12.90
C THR A 156 -11.97 -7.35 -12.57
N GLU A 157 -12.19 -7.65 -11.29
CA GLU A 157 -12.97 -8.83 -10.89
C GLU A 157 -14.46 -8.65 -11.23
N THR A 158 -14.97 -9.52 -12.07
CA THR A 158 -16.37 -9.49 -12.53
C THR A 158 -17.21 -10.63 -11.97
N ARG A 159 -16.57 -11.67 -11.43
CA ARG A 159 -17.26 -12.78 -10.77
C ARG A 159 -17.80 -12.32 -9.42
N THR A 160 -18.96 -12.81 -9.05
CA THR A 160 -19.57 -12.49 -7.76
C THR A 160 -18.95 -13.30 -6.63
N TYR A 161 -19.14 -12.83 -5.38
CA TYR A 161 -18.72 -13.58 -4.20
C TYR A 161 -19.24 -15.03 -4.18
N TRP A 162 -20.47 -15.25 -4.61
CA TRP A 162 -21.08 -16.60 -4.58
C TRP A 162 -20.56 -17.53 -5.68
N GLU A 163 -19.95 -16.99 -6.73
CA GLU A 163 -19.27 -17.77 -7.77
C GLU A 163 -17.86 -18.19 -7.36
N VAL A 164 -17.13 -17.31 -6.68
CA VAL A 164 -15.73 -17.53 -6.29
C VAL A 164 -15.44 -17.05 -4.84
N PRO A 165 -16.13 -17.61 -3.84
CA PRO A 165 -16.00 -17.16 -2.45
C PRO A 165 -14.58 -17.29 -1.89
N GLU A 166 -13.82 -18.28 -2.34
CA GLU A 166 -12.44 -18.50 -1.96
C GLU A 166 -11.52 -17.33 -2.39
N ILE A 167 -11.72 -16.76 -3.58
CA ILE A 167 -10.94 -15.63 -4.07
C ILE A 167 -11.23 -14.38 -3.24
N TYR A 168 -12.50 -14.08 -3.01
CA TYR A 168 -12.91 -12.94 -2.19
C TYR A 168 -12.37 -13.02 -0.76
N ASN A 169 -12.40 -14.21 -0.17
CA ASN A 169 -11.88 -14.45 1.18
C ASN A 169 -10.36 -14.34 1.20
N ALA A 170 -9.65 -14.98 0.27
CA ALA A 170 -8.19 -14.95 0.18
C ALA A 170 -7.66 -13.53 -0.01
N MET A 171 -8.30 -12.73 -0.85
CA MET A 171 -7.93 -11.35 -1.10
C MET A 171 -8.26 -10.40 0.06
N SER A 172 -9.11 -10.78 1.00
CA SER A 172 -9.55 -9.91 2.11
C SER A 172 -8.54 -9.90 3.26
N PRO A 173 -7.74 -8.84 3.48
CA PRO A 173 -6.82 -8.80 4.62
C PRO A 173 -7.53 -8.87 5.97
N PHE A 174 -8.82 -8.54 6.03
CA PHE A 174 -9.67 -8.77 7.20
C PHE A 174 -9.68 -10.23 7.65
N MET A 175 -9.71 -11.18 6.71
CA MET A 175 -9.71 -12.62 7.00
C MET A 175 -8.36 -13.14 7.54
N SER A 176 -7.32 -12.34 7.42
CA SER A 176 -5.96 -12.62 7.93
C SER A 176 -5.49 -11.59 8.96
N ALA A 177 -6.42 -10.89 9.62
CA ALA A 177 -6.10 -9.82 10.58
C ALA A 177 -5.28 -10.34 11.80
N ASP A 178 -5.45 -11.60 12.16
CA ASP A 178 -4.67 -12.31 13.20
C ASP A 178 -3.18 -12.46 12.85
N LYS A 179 -2.83 -12.32 11.57
CA LYS A 179 -1.47 -12.50 11.04
C LYS A 179 -0.75 -11.19 10.75
N LEU A 180 -1.30 -10.04 11.16
CA LEU A 180 -0.68 -8.75 10.88
C LEU A 180 0.73 -8.68 11.47
N HIS A 181 1.71 -8.40 10.63
CA HIS A 181 3.09 -8.09 11.01
C HIS A 181 3.37 -6.59 10.89
N GLY A 182 4.15 -6.05 11.85
CA GLY A 182 4.45 -4.63 11.88
C GLY A 182 3.30 -3.79 12.45
N ALA A 183 3.25 -2.52 12.07
CA ALA A 183 2.30 -1.54 12.58
C ALA A 183 1.46 -0.95 11.45
N LEU A 184 0.13 -0.86 11.58
CA LEU A 184 -0.75 -0.36 10.54
C LEU A 184 -1.47 0.93 10.96
N LEU A 185 -1.19 2.02 10.21
CA LEU A 185 -1.96 3.26 10.27
C LEU A 185 -3.06 3.21 9.22
N ILE A 186 -4.30 3.27 9.67
CA ILE A 186 -5.50 3.33 8.83
C ILE A 186 -6.02 4.75 8.88
N ILE A 187 -6.19 5.41 7.74
CA ILE A 187 -6.77 6.75 7.62
C ILE A 187 -7.96 6.69 6.68
N HIS A 188 -9.09 7.30 7.05
CA HIS A 188 -10.30 7.23 6.23
C HIS A 188 -11.08 8.54 6.29
N GLY A 189 -11.61 8.98 5.15
CA GLY A 189 -12.55 10.09 5.12
C GLY A 189 -13.91 9.66 5.69
N GLU A 190 -14.45 10.42 6.63
CA GLU A 190 -15.72 10.12 7.29
C GLU A 190 -16.89 9.96 6.31
N MET A 191 -16.87 10.77 5.24
CA MET A 191 -17.90 10.82 4.21
C MET A 191 -17.52 10.06 2.93
N ASP A 192 -16.59 9.11 3.01
CA ASP A 192 -16.20 8.32 1.84
C ASP A 192 -17.40 7.58 1.28
N ASN A 193 -17.81 7.98 0.07
CA ASN A 193 -18.95 7.45 -0.65
C ASN A 193 -18.57 6.62 -1.89
N ASN A 194 -17.30 6.31 -2.05
CA ASN A 194 -16.86 5.39 -3.09
C ASN A 194 -17.34 3.97 -2.77
N SER A 195 -18.03 3.33 -3.70
CA SER A 195 -18.82 2.11 -3.46
C SER A 195 -18.06 0.94 -2.84
N GLY A 196 -16.75 0.85 -3.06
CA GLY A 196 -15.93 -0.24 -2.51
C GLY A 196 -15.30 0.09 -1.16
N THR A 197 -15.22 1.36 -0.78
CA THR A 197 -14.39 1.86 0.32
C THR A 197 -15.16 2.62 1.39
N PHE A 198 -16.43 2.31 1.62
CA PHE A 198 -17.18 2.93 2.73
C PHE A 198 -16.41 2.80 4.06
N PRO A 199 -16.49 3.78 4.99
CA PRO A 199 -15.74 3.80 6.25
C PRO A 199 -15.85 2.54 7.10
N ILE A 200 -16.94 1.80 6.98
CA ILE A 200 -17.15 0.49 7.64
C ILE A 200 -16.02 -0.51 7.36
N GLN A 201 -15.36 -0.41 6.21
CA GLN A 201 -14.20 -1.24 5.86
C GLN A 201 -13.06 -1.05 6.85
N SER A 202 -12.70 0.20 7.13
CA SER A 202 -11.65 0.57 8.08
C SER A 202 -12.05 0.26 9.53
N GLU A 203 -13.28 0.56 9.91
CA GLU A 203 -13.80 0.30 11.25
C GLU A 203 -13.71 -1.19 11.61
N ARG A 204 -14.13 -2.06 10.69
CA ARG A 204 -14.12 -3.51 10.92
C ARG A 204 -12.71 -4.10 10.95
N LEU A 205 -11.83 -3.67 10.03
CA LEU A 205 -10.44 -4.08 10.09
C LEU A 205 -9.78 -3.63 11.39
N PHE A 206 -9.94 -2.36 11.79
CA PHE A 206 -9.36 -1.84 13.03
C PHE A 206 -9.87 -2.59 14.27
N SER A 207 -11.17 -2.89 14.31
CA SER A 207 -11.77 -3.69 15.40
C SER A 207 -11.14 -5.08 15.49
N ALA A 208 -10.95 -5.77 14.36
CA ALA A 208 -10.31 -7.09 14.32
C ALA A 208 -8.84 -7.01 14.77
N LEU A 209 -8.07 -6.04 14.26
CA LEU A 209 -6.68 -5.85 14.63
C LEU A 209 -6.51 -5.58 16.13
N LYS A 210 -7.38 -4.74 16.71
CA LYS A 210 -7.39 -4.50 18.17
C LYS A 210 -7.71 -5.78 18.96
N GLY A 211 -8.66 -6.56 18.49
CA GLY A 211 -9.04 -7.81 19.14
C GLY A 211 -7.88 -8.82 19.20
N HIS A 212 -7.01 -8.81 18.19
CA HIS A 212 -5.80 -9.64 18.12
C HIS A 212 -4.56 -9.00 18.78
N GLY A 213 -4.68 -7.81 19.38
CA GLY A 213 -3.56 -7.11 20.03
C GLY A 213 -2.51 -6.55 19.06
N ALA A 214 -2.86 -6.38 17.77
CA ALA A 214 -1.97 -5.82 16.77
C ALA A 214 -1.70 -4.33 17.02
N ILE A 215 -0.54 -3.85 16.56
CA ILE A 215 -0.21 -2.42 16.59
C ILE A 215 -0.95 -1.74 15.43
N ALA A 216 -2.05 -1.10 15.76
CA ALA A 216 -2.87 -0.40 14.78
C ALA A 216 -3.39 0.94 15.33
N ARG A 217 -3.55 1.92 14.43
CA ARG A 217 -4.19 3.20 14.69
C ARG A 217 -5.20 3.49 13.58
N TYR A 218 -6.36 3.98 13.95
CA TYR A 218 -7.40 4.42 13.02
C TYR A 218 -7.65 5.92 13.19
N VAL A 219 -7.54 6.66 12.11
CA VAL A 219 -7.75 8.10 12.01
C VAL A 219 -8.91 8.35 11.06
N VAL A 220 -9.93 9.03 11.55
CA VAL A 220 -11.08 9.49 10.76
C VAL A 220 -10.88 10.97 10.44
N LEU A 221 -10.99 11.31 9.15
CA LEU A 221 -10.92 12.70 8.69
C LEU A 221 -12.34 13.24 8.52
N PRO A 222 -12.79 14.18 9.38
CA PRO A 222 -14.14 14.68 9.36
C PRO A 222 -14.51 15.32 8.03
N TYR A 223 -15.71 15.02 7.54
CA TYR A 223 -16.29 15.56 6.30
C TYR A 223 -15.51 15.30 5.01
N GLU A 224 -14.45 14.48 5.04
CA GLU A 224 -13.71 14.09 3.84
C GLU A 224 -14.36 12.90 3.13
N SER A 225 -14.36 12.97 1.82
CA SER A 225 -14.76 11.86 0.94
C SER A 225 -13.60 10.90 0.67
N HIS A 226 -13.61 10.21 -0.48
CA HIS A 226 -12.53 9.30 -0.89
C HIS A 226 -11.20 10.03 -1.11
N GLY A 227 -11.22 11.26 -1.63
CA GLY A 227 -10.09 12.20 -1.66
C GLY A 227 -10.23 13.25 -0.57
N TYR A 228 -9.11 13.78 -0.08
CA TYR A 228 -9.09 14.72 1.03
C TYR A 228 -8.81 16.13 0.51
N ALA A 229 -9.55 17.12 1.00
CA ALA A 229 -9.50 18.48 0.49
C ALA A 229 -9.28 19.55 1.58
N ALA A 230 -9.80 19.36 2.79
CA ALA A 230 -9.66 20.35 3.84
C ALA A 230 -8.21 20.44 4.33
N LYS A 231 -7.68 21.65 4.40
CA LYS A 231 -6.31 21.93 4.81
C LYS A 231 -5.98 21.31 6.17
N GLU A 232 -6.88 21.43 7.12
CA GLU A 232 -6.73 20.92 8.49
C GLU A 232 -6.59 19.39 8.49
N ASN A 233 -7.41 18.71 7.72
CA ASN A 233 -7.37 17.25 7.57
C ASN A 233 -6.10 16.79 6.86
N ILE A 234 -5.67 17.51 5.82
CA ILE A 234 -4.42 17.23 5.10
C ILE A 234 -3.22 17.37 6.04
N LEU A 235 -3.16 18.46 6.83
CA LEU A 235 -2.08 18.66 7.80
C LEU A 235 -2.09 17.60 8.89
N HIS A 236 -3.27 17.21 9.38
CA HIS A 236 -3.41 16.13 10.36
C HIS A 236 -2.98 14.78 9.79
N LEU A 237 -3.38 14.48 8.56
CA LEU A 237 -2.92 13.28 7.84
C LEU A 237 -1.40 13.22 7.75
N LEU A 238 -0.75 14.30 7.31
CA LEU A 238 0.70 14.37 7.19
C LEU A 238 1.39 14.19 8.56
N TYR A 239 0.86 14.81 9.59
CA TYR A 239 1.34 14.67 10.97
C TYR A 239 1.25 13.22 11.47
N GLU A 240 0.11 12.56 11.30
CA GLU A 240 -0.09 11.17 11.71
C GLU A 240 0.86 10.21 10.96
N CYS A 241 1.03 10.43 9.66
CA CYS A 241 1.96 9.65 8.85
C CYS A 241 3.41 9.85 9.30
N ASP A 242 3.82 11.10 9.57
CA ASP A 242 5.19 11.42 10.03
C ASP A 242 5.50 10.74 11.36
N LEU A 243 4.61 10.89 12.35
CA LEU A 243 4.76 10.23 13.65
C LEU A 243 4.82 8.70 13.54
N TRP A 244 3.98 8.12 12.66
CA TRP A 244 3.92 6.68 12.46
C TRP A 244 5.21 6.13 11.87
N LEU A 245 5.68 6.76 10.81
CA LEU A 245 6.93 6.40 10.15
C LEU A 245 8.14 6.61 11.06
N ASP A 246 8.20 7.73 11.77
CA ASP A 246 9.29 8.00 12.70
C ASP A 246 9.38 6.94 13.80
N ARG A 247 8.24 6.57 14.38
CA ARG A 247 8.17 5.60 15.48
C ARG A 247 8.47 4.18 15.06
N TYR A 248 7.89 3.71 13.95
CA TYR A 248 7.89 2.29 13.61
C TYR A 248 8.86 1.90 12.50
N VAL A 249 9.45 2.87 11.80
CA VAL A 249 10.39 2.62 10.70
C VAL A 249 11.74 3.27 10.99
N LYS A 250 11.79 4.60 11.09
CA LYS A 250 13.05 5.34 11.22
C LYS A 250 13.77 5.03 12.54
N ASN A 251 13.05 5.06 13.64
CA ASN A 251 13.54 4.81 14.99
C ASN A 251 13.08 3.44 15.53
N ALA A 252 12.69 2.50 14.67
CA ALA A 252 12.34 1.16 15.09
C ALA A 252 13.52 0.55 15.87
N LYS A 253 13.24 0.11 17.10
CA LYS A 253 14.25 -0.63 17.88
C LYS A 253 14.57 -1.92 17.14
N LYS A 254 15.87 -2.19 16.99
CA LYS A 254 16.39 -3.42 16.40
C LYS A 254 15.96 -4.64 17.20
#